data_0f480779e2c00588a3300395e17226bc
#
_entry.id   0f480779e2c00588a3300395e17226bc
#
_cell.length_a   1.000
_cell.length_b   1.000
_cell.length_c   1.000
_cell.angle_alpha   90.00
_cell.angle_beta   90.00
_cell.angle_gamma   90.00
#
_symmetry.space_group_name_H-M   'P 1'
#
loop_
_entity.id
_entity.type
_entity.pdbx_description
1 polymer ?
#
loop_
_entity_poly.entity_id
_entity_poly.type
_entity_poly.pdbx_seq_one_letter_code
_entity_poly.pdbx_strand_id
1 'polypeptide(L)'
;MTPPATSRTVIIIDDHQVVSLGVRSALLDAGVADDALWLPAVDPARIPTGAVVVLDLRLNDDSSPRDNITALSGAGHPVVVYTSAENPCLVREAIAAGALAIVRKSGPSSDLVRAIQDALDGRPSASLDWAAALDADEDFVVEYLAPIEADVLAHYAEGEKSETVARILSLSKNTVNTYVARIRDKYRAAGRPADTRVDLFRRAAEDGLVSYYG
;
A
#
# COMPACT_ATOMS: atom_id res chain seq x y z
N MET A 1 -6.28 5.64 -43.30
CA MET A 1 -5.01 5.47 -42.55
C MET A 1 -5.40 5.07 -41.13
N THR A 2 -5.29 3.81 -40.80
CA THR A 2 -5.55 3.31 -39.41
C THR A 2 -4.42 3.86 -38.53
N PRO A 3 -4.70 4.50 -37.41
CA PRO A 3 -3.65 4.92 -36.49
C PRO A 3 -2.81 3.69 -36.11
N PRO A 4 -1.50 3.83 -35.90
CA PRO A 4 -0.68 2.73 -35.48
C PRO A 4 -1.28 2.18 -34.15
N ALA A 5 -1.45 0.86 -34.08
CA ALA A 5 -1.90 0.21 -32.87
C ALA A 5 -0.93 0.63 -31.74
N THR A 6 -1.46 1.34 -30.76
CA THR A 6 -0.67 1.75 -29.60
C THR A 6 -0.24 0.47 -28.90
N SER A 7 1.06 0.19 -28.85
CA SER A 7 1.59 -1.00 -28.18
C SER A 7 1.08 -1.03 -26.74
N ARG A 8 0.40 -2.11 -26.37
CA ARG A 8 -0.12 -2.33 -25.00
C ARG A 8 1.01 -2.78 -24.08
N THR A 9 1.81 -1.81 -23.64
CA THR A 9 2.95 -2.07 -22.76
C THR A 9 2.53 -1.96 -21.32
N VAL A 10 2.89 -2.95 -20.52
CA VAL A 10 2.69 -2.97 -19.05
C VAL A 10 4.05 -2.97 -18.36
N ILE A 11 4.21 -2.14 -17.36
CA ILE A 11 5.40 -2.12 -16.50
C ILE A 11 5.02 -2.75 -15.16
N ILE A 12 5.78 -3.75 -14.73
CA ILE A 12 5.57 -4.43 -13.46
C ILE A 12 6.68 -3.98 -12.51
N ILE A 13 6.30 -3.30 -11.43
CA ILE A 13 7.22 -2.81 -10.40
C ILE A 13 6.98 -3.62 -9.13
N ASP A 14 7.91 -4.49 -8.81
CA ASP A 14 7.85 -5.43 -7.69
C ASP A 14 9.29 -5.85 -7.36
N ASP A 15 9.69 -5.86 -6.11
CA ASP A 15 11.01 -6.30 -5.67
C ASP A 15 11.18 -7.84 -5.79
N HIS A 16 10.07 -8.57 -5.96
CA HIS A 16 10.04 -10.02 -6.16
C HIS A 16 9.94 -10.39 -7.65
N GLN A 17 11.06 -10.64 -8.31
CA GLN A 17 11.08 -11.00 -9.74
C GLN A 17 10.17 -12.20 -10.10
N VAL A 18 10.01 -13.17 -9.20
CA VAL A 18 9.13 -14.34 -9.45
C VAL A 18 7.67 -13.93 -9.60
N VAL A 19 7.19 -12.95 -8.81
CA VAL A 19 5.85 -12.40 -8.92
C VAL A 19 5.68 -11.75 -10.30
N SER A 20 6.66 -10.95 -10.71
CA SER A 20 6.65 -10.28 -12.02
C SER A 20 6.60 -11.25 -13.20
N LEU A 21 7.29 -12.38 -13.11
CA LEU A 21 7.23 -13.44 -14.13
C LEU A 21 5.83 -14.06 -14.23
N GLY A 22 5.17 -14.32 -13.08
CA GLY A 22 3.80 -14.81 -13.04
C GLY A 22 2.80 -13.82 -13.63
N VAL A 23 2.91 -12.55 -13.26
CA VAL A 23 2.08 -11.46 -13.81
C VAL A 23 2.28 -11.35 -15.31
N ARG A 24 3.53 -11.32 -15.78
CA ARG A 24 3.85 -11.25 -17.22
C ARG A 24 3.22 -12.42 -17.99
N SER A 25 3.37 -13.67 -17.51
CA SER A 25 2.76 -14.82 -18.15
C SER A 25 1.24 -14.67 -18.26
N ALA A 26 0.57 -14.32 -17.15
CA ALA A 26 -0.88 -14.17 -17.12
C ALA A 26 -1.38 -13.09 -18.12
N LEU A 27 -0.66 -12.00 -18.29
CA LEU A 27 -1.04 -10.93 -19.22
C LEU A 27 -0.85 -11.31 -20.70
N LEU A 28 0.25 -11.97 -21.00
CA LEU A 28 0.56 -12.42 -22.37
C LEU A 28 -0.39 -13.56 -22.77
N ASP A 29 -0.63 -14.53 -21.89
CA ASP A 29 -1.53 -15.66 -22.13
C ASP A 29 -2.99 -15.20 -22.35
N ALA A 30 -3.40 -14.14 -21.65
CA ALA A 30 -4.72 -13.51 -21.83
C ALA A 30 -4.78 -12.56 -23.06
N GLY A 31 -3.67 -12.28 -23.73
CA GLY A 31 -3.61 -11.34 -24.87
C GLY A 31 -3.93 -9.90 -24.48
N VAL A 32 -3.76 -9.53 -23.20
CA VAL A 32 -4.06 -8.19 -22.69
C VAL A 32 -2.91 -7.21 -22.96
N ALA A 33 -1.68 -7.68 -22.90
CA ALA A 33 -0.49 -6.90 -23.19
C ALA A 33 0.30 -7.52 -24.34
N ASP A 34 0.95 -6.67 -25.16
CA ASP A 34 1.89 -7.10 -26.19
C ASP A 34 3.27 -7.38 -25.58
N ASP A 35 3.61 -6.64 -24.53
CA ASP A 35 4.81 -6.83 -23.73
C ASP A 35 4.60 -6.38 -22.27
N ALA A 36 5.33 -7.03 -21.35
CA ALA A 36 5.34 -6.69 -19.95
C ALA A 36 6.76 -6.72 -19.41
N LEU A 37 7.25 -5.55 -18.99
CA LEU A 37 8.62 -5.33 -18.53
C LEU A 37 8.66 -5.22 -17.00
N TRP A 38 9.68 -5.81 -16.39
CA TRP A 38 9.89 -5.75 -14.96
C TRP A 38 10.92 -4.69 -14.56
N LEU A 39 10.61 -3.98 -13.45
CA LEU A 39 11.52 -3.08 -12.76
C LEU A 39 11.51 -3.44 -11.25
N PRO A 40 12.66 -3.45 -10.56
CA PRO A 40 12.72 -3.72 -9.13
C PRO A 40 12.31 -2.53 -8.26
N ALA A 41 12.27 -1.32 -8.83
CA ALA A 41 11.93 -0.06 -8.17
C ALA A 41 11.32 0.92 -9.19
N VAL A 42 10.73 2.01 -8.69
CA VAL A 42 10.17 3.07 -9.54
C VAL A 42 11.30 3.86 -10.21
N ASP A 43 11.35 3.79 -11.52
CA ASP A 43 12.27 4.56 -12.37
C ASP A 43 11.47 5.17 -13.54
N PRO A 44 10.97 6.41 -13.39
CA PRO A 44 10.14 7.04 -14.42
C PRO A 44 10.82 7.16 -15.79
N ALA A 45 12.17 7.24 -15.85
CA ALA A 45 12.89 7.34 -17.10
C ALA A 45 12.83 6.05 -17.95
N ARG A 46 12.51 4.92 -17.31
CA ARG A 46 12.38 3.61 -17.96
C ARG A 46 10.95 3.22 -18.30
N ILE A 47 9.98 4.07 -17.96
CA ILE A 47 8.55 3.81 -18.21
C ILE A 47 8.12 4.51 -19.50
N PRO A 48 7.74 3.77 -20.55
CA PRO A 48 7.26 4.37 -21.81
C PRO A 48 5.96 5.17 -21.57
N THR A 49 5.82 6.29 -22.27
CA THR A 49 4.61 7.11 -22.20
C THR A 49 3.36 6.30 -22.50
N GLY A 50 2.35 6.41 -21.65
CA GLY A 50 1.07 5.70 -21.79
C GLY A 50 1.08 4.23 -21.33
N ALA A 51 2.21 3.73 -20.81
CA ALA A 51 2.25 2.39 -20.23
C ALA A 51 1.40 2.32 -18.96
N VAL A 52 0.67 1.21 -18.77
CA VAL A 52 0.02 0.87 -17.50
C VAL A 52 1.07 0.32 -16.55
N VAL A 53 1.02 0.76 -15.30
CA VAL A 53 1.95 0.32 -14.26
C VAL A 53 1.23 -0.59 -13.27
N VAL A 54 1.76 -1.80 -13.09
CA VAL A 54 1.41 -2.71 -11.99
C VAL A 54 2.42 -2.48 -10.87
N LEU A 55 1.98 -2.01 -9.71
CA LEU A 55 2.84 -1.57 -8.63
C LEU A 55 2.59 -2.38 -7.36
N ASP A 56 3.63 -2.98 -6.78
CA ASP A 56 3.57 -3.42 -5.39
C ASP A 56 3.66 -2.23 -4.44
N LEU A 57 2.89 -2.27 -3.35
CA LEU A 57 2.93 -1.23 -2.31
C LEU A 57 4.18 -1.32 -1.42
N ARG A 58 4.82 -2.48 -1.37
CA ARG A 58 6.02 -2.70 -0.55
C ARG A 58 7.21 -3.03 -1.44
N LEU A 59 8.04 -2.04 -1.69
CA LEU A 59 9.32 -2.19 -2.36
C LEU A 59 10.43 -2.14 -1.31
N ASN A 60 11.48 -2.99 -1.45
CA ASN A 60 12.63 -3.01 -0.55
C ASN A 60 13.64 -1.88 -0.88
N ASP A 61 13.16 -0.68 -1.15
CA ASP A 61 13.97 0.49 -1.51
C ASP A 61 13.66 1.72 -0.63
N ASP A 62 12.94 1.51 0.48
CA ASP A 62 12.49 2.54 1.42
C ASP A 62 11.63 3.65 0.77
N SER A 63 11.13 3.43 -0.45
CA SER A 63 10.26 4.41 -1.12
C SER A 63 8.85 4.40 -0.54
N SER A 64 8.23 5.59 -0.50
CA SER A 64 6.84 5.75 -0.06
C SER A 64 5.87 5.27 -1.14
N PRO A 65 4.94 4.34 -0.86
CA PRO A 65 3.90 3.93 -1.81
C PRO A 65 3.09 5.11 -2.34
N ARG A 66 2.74 6.05 -1.47
CA ARG A 66 2.01 7.27 -1.83
C ARG A 66 2.79 8.11 -2.83
N ASP A 67 4.08 8.35 -2.58
CA ASP A 67 4.90 9.19 -3.46
C ASP A 67 5.12 8.51 -4.80
N ASN A 68 5.33 7.20 -4.80
CA ASN A 68 5.45 6.39 -6.00
C ASN A 68 4.19 6.50 -6.88
N ILE A 69 3.00 6.31 -6.30
CA ILE A 69 1.73 6.39 -7.04
C ILE A 69 1.50 7.82 -7.53
N THR A 70 1.73 8.83 -6.69
CA THR A 70 1.56 10.23 -7.06
C THR A 70 2.48 10.61 -8.24
N ALA A 71 3.74 10.17 -8.20
CA ALA A 71 4.69 10.43 -9.28
C ALA A 71 4.29 9.76 -10.59
N LEU A 72 3.89 8.48 -10.54
CA LEU A 72 3.47 7.72 -11.71
C LEU A 72 2.16 8.26 -12.31
N SER A 73 1.14 8.51 -11.48
CA SER A 73 -0.15 9.07 -11.92
C SER A 73 0.02 10.48 -12.45
N GLY A 74 0.86 11.31 -11.81
CA GLY A 74 1.20 12.65 -12.25
C GLY A 74 1.94 12.69 -13.59
N ALA A 75 2.68 11.63 -13.92
CA ALA A 75 3.30 11.43 -15.23
C ALA A 75 2.34 10.87 -16.29
N GLY A 76 1.07 10.63 -15.93
CA GLY A 76 0.03 10.14 -16.86
C GLY A 76 0.01 8.62 -17.04
N HIS A 77 0.61 7.87 -16.12
CA HIS A 77 0.55 6.41 -16.11
C HIS A 77 -0.63 5.92 -15.29
N PRO A 78 -1.55 5.11 -15.84
CA PRO A 78 -2.54 4.39 -15.04
C PRO A 78 -1.84 3.41 -14.09
N VAL A 79 -2.10 3.51 -12.77
CA VAL A 79 -1.46 2.66 -11.76
C VAL A 79 -2.46 1.64 -11.24
N VAL A 80 -2.18 0.37 -11.45
CA VAL A 80 -2.88 -0.77 -10.86
C VAL A 80 -2.01 -1.31 -9.72
N VAL A 81 -2.48 -1.19 -8.50
CA VAL A 81 -1.79 -1.72 -7.33
C VAL A 81 -2.02 -3.23 -7.22
N TYR A 82 -0.95 -4.00 -7.08
CA TYR A 82 -0.99 -5.45 -6.90
C TYR A 82 -0.27 -5.84 -5.61
N THR A 83 -1.01 -6.05 -4.53
CA THR A 83 -0.45 -6.14 -3.18
C THR A 83 -1.00 -7.33 -2.40
N SER A 84 -0.26 -7.77 -1.37
CA SER A 84 -0.77 -8.74 -0.39
C SER A 84 -1.96 -8.19 0.40
N ALA A 85 -2.16 -6.87 0.42
CA ALA A 85 -3.28 -6.17 1.08
C ALA A 85 -3.40 -6.47 2.58
N GLU A 86 -2.27 -6.69 3.25
CA GLU A 86 -2.24 -6.95 4.70
C GLU A 86 -2.41 -5.67 5.52
N ASN A 87 -2.24 -4.49 4.91
CA ASN A 87 -2.33 -3.21 5.58
C ASN A 87 -3.39 -2.31 4.90
N PRO A 88 -4.56 -2.11 5.55
CA PRO A 88 -5.64 -1.27 5.02
C PRO A 88 -5.23 0.20 4.82
N CYS A 89 -4.33 0.74 5.66
CA CYS A 89 -3.87 2.12 5.52
C CYS A 89 -3.12 2.36 4.21
N LEU A 90 -2.23 1.43 3.83
CA LEU A 90 -1.52 1.52 2.55
C LEU A 90 -2.48 1.45 1.35
N VAL A 91 -3.56 0.67 1.48
CA VAL A 91 -4.61 0.59 0.45
C VAL A 91 -5.34 1.93 0.32
N ARG A 92 -5.73 2.55 1.44
CA ARG A 92 -6.37 3.89 1.45
C ARG A 92 -5.45 4.97 0.89
N GLU A 93 -4.19 4.97 1.32
CA GLU A 93 -3.18 5.89 0.79
C GLU A 93 -2.99 5.74 -0.72
N ALA A 94 -2.99 4.50 -1.21
CA ALA A 94 -2.89 4.22 -2.64
C ALA A 94 -4.07 4.81 -3.43
N ILE A 95 -5.30 4.67 -2.92
CA ILE A 95 -6.49 5.26 -3.53
C ILE A 95 -6.39 6.78 -3.53
N ALA A 96 -6.07 7.38 -2.38
CA ALA A 96 -5.92 8.83 -2.24
C ALA A 96 -4.80 9.41 -3.12
N ALA A 97 -3.76 8.61 -3.40
CA ALA A 97 -2.65 8.97 -4.29
C ALA A 97 -2.98 8.82 -5.78
N GLY A 98 -4.15 8.27 -6.14
CA GLY A 98 -4.61 8.15 -7.52
C GLY A 98 -4.42 6.78 -8.16
N ALA A 99 -4.28 5.71 -7.37
CA ALA A 99 -4.33 4.36 -7.93
C ALA A 99 -5.67 4.11 -8.63
N LEU A 100 -5.62 3.57 -9.85
CA LEU A 100 -6.80 3.29 -10.65
C LEU A 100 -7.53 2.03 -10.18
N ALA A 101 -6.79 1.06 -9.68
CA ALA A 101 -7.31 -0.19 -9.19
C ALA A 101 -6.40 -0.78 -8.11
N ILE A 102 -6.98 -1.61 -7.24
CA ILE A 102 -6.26 -2.38 -6.23
C ILE A 102 -6.64 -3.84 -6.34
N VAL A 103 -5.64 -4.70 -6.52
CA VAL A 103 -5.83 -6.14 -6.69
C VAL A 103 -4.98 -6.89 -5.67
N ARG A 104 -5.56 -7.90 -5.03
CA ARG A 104 -4.84 -8.75 -4.07
C ARG A 104 -3.98 -9.79 -4.77
N LYS A 105 -2.73 -9.95 -4.31
CA LYS A 105 -1.84 -11.04 -4.75
C LYS A 105 -2.39 -12.44 -4.39
N SER A 106 -3.26 -12.53 -3.36
CA SER A 106 -3.92 -13.77 -2.95
C SER A 106 -5.18 -14.10 -3.75
N GLY A 107 -5.66 -13.16 -4.58
CA GLY A 107 -6.83 -13.35 -5.44
C GLY A 107 -6.50 -14.09 -6.74
N PRO A 108 -7.53 -14.44 -7.54
CA PRO A 108 -7.33 -15.05 -8.84
C PRO A 108 -6.63 -14.09 -9.81
N SER A 109 -5.73 -14.59 -10.64
CA SER A 109 -5.01 -13.80 -11.64
C SER A 109 -5.94 -13.11 -12.65
N SER A 110 -7.15 -13.66 -12.86
CA SER A 110 -8.19 -13.05 -13.69
C SER A 110 -8.60 -11.65 -13.23
N ASP A 111 -8.53 -11.36 -11.93
CA ASP A 111 -8.88 -10.04 -11.39
C ASP A 111 -7.81 -9.01 -11.76
N LEU A 112 -6.53 -9.39 -11.71
CA LEU A 112 -5.43 -8.55 -12.17
C LEU A 112 -5.51 -8.31 -13.68
N VAL A 113 -5.74 -9.37 -14.46
CA VAL A 113 -5.90 -9.27 -15.93
C VAL A 113 -7.02 -8.30 -16.28
N ARG A 114 -8.16 -8.40 -15.62
CA ARG A 114 -9.32 -7.50 -15.83
C ARG A 114 -8.98 -6.05 -15.46
N ALA A 115 -8.36 -5.83 -14.29
CA ALA A 115 -7.99 -4.49 -13.85
C ALA A 115 -7.02 -3.81 -14.82
N ILE A 116 -6.06 -4.56 -15.37
CA ILE A 116 -5.11 -4.05 -16.37
C ILE A 116 -5.81 -3.79 -17.70
N GLN A 117 -6.72 -4.66 -18.13
CA GLN A 117 -7.52 -4.44 -19.34
C GLN A 117 -8.33 -3.16 -19.22
N ASP A 118 -9.01 -2.95 -18.07
CA ASP A 118 -9.78 -1.73 -17.82
C ASP A 118 -8.88 -0.49 -17.83
N ALA A 119 -7.67 -0.58 -17.25
CA ALA A 119 -6.70 0.50 -17.24
C ALA A 119 -6.21 0.85 -18.66
N LEU A 120 -5.92 -0.15 -19.50
CA LEU A 120 -5.51 0.03 -20.91
C LEU A 120 -6.62 0.66 -21.76
N ASP A 121 -7.88 0.34 -21.43
CA ASP A 121 -9.05 0.87 -22.13
C ASP A 121 -9.54 2.21 -21.54
N GLY A 122 -8.86 2.74 -20.51
CA GLY A 122 -9.24 3.98 -19.82
C GLY A 122 -10.57 3.89 -19.08
N ARG A 123 -10.98 2.68 -18.68
CA ARG A 123 -12.23 2.44 -17.94
C ARG A 123 -11.99 2.38 -16.43
N PRO A 124 -12.95 2.85 -15.61
CA PRO A 124 -12.91 2.61 -14.17
C PRO A 124 -12.89 1.11 -13.88
N SER A 125 -12.02 0.67 -12.96
CA SER A 125 -11.96 -0.73 -12.55
C SER A 125 -12.91 -1.02 -11.40
N ALA A 126 -13.69 -2.12 -11.51
CA ALA A 126 -14.55 -2.61 -10.44
C ALA A 126 -13.79 -3.05 -9.17
N SER A 127 -12.48 -3.17 -9.24
CA SER A 127 -11.65 -3.53 -8.08
C SER A 127 -11.55 -2.41 -7.03
N LEU A 128 -11.95 -1.18 -7.37
CA LEU A 128 -12.11 -0.09 -6.40
C LEU A 128 -13.26 -0.34 -5.42
N ASP A 129 -14.28 -1.12 -5.81
CA ASP A 129 -15.38 -1.48 -4.92
C ASP A 129 -14.90 -2.28 -3.71
N TRP A 130 -13.86 -3.09 -3.90
CA TRP A 130 -13.22 -3.81 -2.80
C TRP A 130 -12.44 -2.86 -1.87
N ALA A 131 -11.77 -1.87 -2.42
CA ALA A 131 -11.05 -0.86 -1.66
C ALA A 131 -12.03 0.03 -0.87
N ALA A 132 -13.17 0.39 -1.48
CA ALA A 132 -14.25 1.11 -0.79
C ALA A 132 -14.91 0.27 0.32
N ALA A 133 -15.01 -1.05 0.15
CA ALA A 133 -15.51 -1.95 1.18
C ALA A 133 -14.53 -2.10 2.37
N LEU A 134 -13.22 -1.98 2.13
CA LEU A 134 -12.22 -1.88 3.19
C LEU A 134 -12.29 -0.53 3.95
N ASP A 135 -12.67 0.53 3.23
CA ASP A 135 -12.84 1.86 3.81
C ASP A 135 -14.08 1.94 4.73
N ALA A 136 -15.09 1.11 4.48
CA ALA A 136 -16.30 1.07 5.29
C ALA A 136 -16.13 0.40 6.67
N ASP A 137 -15.03 -0.33 6.89
CA ASP A 137 -14.92 -1.17 8.07
C ASP A 137 -13.90 -0.72 9.12
N GLU A 138 -13.04 0.31 8.94
CA GLU A 138 -12.18 0.76 10.06
C GLU A 138 -11.30 2.00 9.80
N ASP A 139 -11.87 3.16 9.95
CA ASP A 139 -11.16 4.44 10.18
C ASP A 139 -10.62 4.57 11.62
N PHE A 140 -10.07 3.49 12.20
CA PHE A 140 -9.81 3.53 13.64
C PHE A 140 -8.62 4.41 14.04
N VAL A 141 -7.52 4.37 13.31
CA VAL A 141 -6.28 5.01 13.81
C VAL A 141 -6.13 6.46 13.39
N VAL A 142 -6.51 6.79 12.16
CA VAL A 142 -6.42 8.19 11.68
C VAL A 142 -7.45 9.09 12.39
N GLU A 143 -8.60 8.54 12.78
CA GLU A 143 -9.68 9.29 13.41
C GLU A 143 -9.61 9.33 14.94
N TYR A 144 -8.99 8.32 15.58
CA TYR A 144 -9.03 8.14 17.04
C TYR A 144 -7.71 8.34 17.78
N LEU A 145 -6.55 8.23 17.13
CA LEU A 145 -5.27 8.58 17.76
C LEU A 145 -4.90 10.03 17.46
N ALA A 146 -4.61 10.79 18.51
CA ALA A 146 -3.96 12.09 18.33
C ALA A 146 -2.57 11.89 17.70
N PRO A 147 -2.04 12.86 16.92
CA PRO A 147 -0.72 12.71 16.28
C PRO A 147 0.38 12.26 17.23
N ILE A 148 0.43 12.81 18.42
CA ILE A 148 1.42 12.43 19.45
C ILE A 148 1.21 11.00 19.97
N GLU A 149 -0.02 10.49 19.98
CA GLU A 149 -0.31 9.09 20.37
C GLU A 149 0.16 8.13 19.28
N ALA A 150 0.02 8.50 18.01
CA ALA A 150 0.55 7.74 16.87
C ALA A 150 2.08 7.66 16.91
N ASP A 151 2.77 8.79 17.17
CA ASP A 151 4.22 8.84 17.32
C ASP A 151 4.69 7.97 18.52
N VAL A 152 4.01 8.08 19.66
CA VAL A 152 4.31 7.23 20.83
C VAL A 152 4.10 5.76 20.49
N LEU A 153 3.02 5.41 19.81
CA LEU A 153 2.72 4.03 19.43
C LEU A 153 3.78 3.46 18.48
N ALA A 154 4.18 4.21 17.46
CA ALA A 154 5.19 3.80 16.51
C ALA A 154 6.50 3.38 17.23
N HIS A 155 7.10 4.29 17.97
CA HIS A 155 8.34 4.02 18.68
C HIS A 155 8.21 2.94 19.78
N TYR A 156 7.12 2.98 20.56
CA TYR A 156 6.92 2.02 21.63
C TYR A 156 6.65 0.61 21.10
N ALA A 157 5.89 0.47 20.03
CA ALA A 157 5.58 -0.81 19.41
C ALA A 157 6.84 -1.49 18.83
N GLU A 158 7.74 -0.74 18.20
CA GLU A 158 9.02 -1.23 17.68
C GLU A 158 9.99 -1.73 18.75
N GLY A 159 9.65 -1.63 20.01
CA GLY A 159 10.43 -2.19 21.11
C GLY A 159 11.21 -1.18 21.93
N GLU A 160 11.14 0.11 21.61
CA GLU A 160 11.81 1.17 22.36
C GLU A 160 11.29 1.26 23.81
N LYS A 161 12.19 1.47 24.77
CA LYS A 161 11.81 1.67 26.16
C LYS A 161 11.11 3.01 26.33
N SER A 162 10.17 3.12 27.27
CA SER A 162 9.46 4.38 27.53
C SER A 162 10.38 5.57 27.79
N GLU A 163 11.59 5.33 28.34
CA GLU A 163 12.60 6.37 28.53
C GLU A 163 13.19 6.87 27.22
N THR A 164 13.41 5.96 26.25
CA THR A 164 13.94 6.31 24.92
C THR A 164 12.88 7.09 24.13
N VAL A 165 11.63 6.58 24.11
CA VAL A 165 10.49 7.27 23.49
C VAL A 165 10.30 8.67 24.07
N ALA A 166 10.38 8.80 25.40
CA ALA A 166 10.28 10.09 26.09
C ALA A 166 11.35 11.07 25.61
N ARG A 167 12.59 10.61 25.43
CA ARG A 167 13.70 11.44 24.94
C ARG A 167 13.51 11.84 23.48
N ILE A 168 13.08 10.91 22.60
CA ILE A 168 12.86 11.16 21.17
C ILE A 168 11.77 12.23 20.99
N LEU A 169 10.65 12.06 21.69
CA LEU A 169 9.47 12.93 21.56
C LEU A 169 9.47 14.14 22.50
N SER A 170 10.54 14.36 23.26
CA SER A 170 10.64 15.46 24.25
C SER A 170 9.53 15.41 25.31
N LEU A 171 9.17 14.22 25.76
CA LEU A 171 8.15 13.96 26.77
C LEU A 171 8.76 13.45 28.08
N SER A 172 7.95 13.36 29.15
CA SER A 172 8.34 12.59 30.32
C SER A 172 8.01 11.10 30.16
N LYS A 173 8.76 10.21 30.83
CA LYS A 173 8.44 8.77 30.87
C LYS A 173 6.99 8.51 31.34
N ASN A 174 6.52 9.26 32.33
CA ASN A 174 5.16 9.14 32.84
C ASN A 174 4.14 9.53 31.77
N THR A 175 4.42 10.56 30.99
CA THR A 175 3.58 10.99 29.86
C THR A 175 3.49 9.92 28.80
N VAL A 176 4.61 9.29 28.42
CA VAL A 176 4.63 8.15 27.47
C VAL A 176 3.77 6.99 27.99
N ASN A 177 3.95 6.59 29.25
CA ASN A 177 3.15 5.52 29.84
C ASN A 177 1.65 5.85 29.86
N THR A 178 1.29 7.12 30.10
CA THR A 178 -0.10 7.58 30.03
C THR A 178 -0.66 7.47 28.61
N TYR A 179 0.12 7.86 27.61
CA TYR A 179 -0.30 7.70 26.20
C TYR A 179 -0.46 6.21 25.82
N VAL A 180 0.48 5.34 26.21
CA VAL A 180 0.36 3.89 25.98
C VAL A 180 -0.91 3.31 26.60
N ALA A 181 -1.27 3.73 27.82
CA ALA A 181 -2.52 3.30 28.46
C ALA A 181 -3.75 3.79 27.66
N ARG A 182 -3.80 5.07 27.26
CA ARG A 182 -4.89 5.63 26.46
C ARG A 182 -5.02 4.95 25.09
N ILE A 183 -3.91 4.65 24.44
CA ILE A 183 -3.90 3.93 23.18
C ILE A 183 -4.53 2.55 23.34
N ARG A 184 -4.16 1.80 24.39
CA ARG A 184 -4.77 0.51 24.70
C ARG A 184 -6.28 0.61 24.93
N ASP A 185 -6.71 1.62 25.68
CA ASP A 185 -8.13 1.86 25.94
C ASP A 185 -8.89 2.19 24.65
N LYS A 186 -8.31 2.98 23.75
CA LYS A 186 -8.88 3.29 22.44
C LYS A 186 -9.01 2.02 21.59
N TYR A 187 -7.96 1.21 21.48
CA TYR A 187 -8.03 -0.07 20.76
C TYR A 187 -9.07 -1.02 21.36
N ARG A 188 -9.18 -1.05 22.68
CA ARG A 188 -10.20 -1.87 23.35
C ARG A 188 -11.62 -1.38 23.05
N ALA A 189 -11.84 -0.07 23.07
CA ALA A 189 -13.13 0.54 22.74
C ALA A 189 -13.56 0.24 21.30
N ALA A 190 -12.61 0.07 20.39
CA ALA A 190 -12.85 -0.32 19.00
C ALA A 190 -12.99 -1.83 18.78
N GLY A 191 -13.05 -2.63 19.83
CA GLY A 191 -13.11 -4.08 19.70
C GLY A 191 -11.81 -4.76 19.22
N ARG A 192 -10.69 -4.03 19.23
CA ARG A 192 -9.35 -4.49 18.79
C ARG A 192 -8.35 -4.49 19.94
N PRO A 193 -8.53 -5.27 21.01
CA PRO A 193 -7.70 -5.18 22.21
C PRO A 193 -6.20 -5.36 21.91
N ALA A 194 -5.36 -4.59 22.63
CA ALA A 194 -3.91 -4.56 22.49
C ALA A 194 -3.25 -4.48 23.87
N ASP A 195 -3.42 -5.53 24.68
CA ASP A 195 -3.04 -5.51 26.10
C ASP A 195 -1.53 -5.68 26.29
N THR A 196 -0.84 -6.39 25.41
CA THR A 196 0.61 -6.57 25.42
C THR A 196 1.32 -5.61 24.43
N ARG A 197 2.64 -5.50 24.56
CA ARG A 197 3.44 -4.77 23.55
C ARG A 197 3.38 -5.45 22.19
N VAL A 198 3.37 -6.78 22.15
CA VAL A 198 3.25 -7.54 20.89
C VAL A 198 1.91 -7.26 20.21
N ASP A 199 0.83 -7.16 20.99
CA ASP A 199 -0.47 -6.76 20.44
C ASP A 199 -0.43 -5.33 19.90
N LEU A 200 0.19 -4.39 20.62
CA LEU A 200 0.37 -3.01 20.14
C LEU A 200 1.18 -2.96 18.86
N PHE A 201 2.28 -3.75 18.75
CA PHE A 201 3.04 -3.85 17.50
C PHE A 201 2.19 -4.37 16.37
N ARG A 202 1.45 -5.47 16.60
CA ARG A 202 0.54 -6.03 15.59
C ARG A 202 -0.49 -4.99 15.13
N ARG A 203 -1.14 -4.28 16.05
CA ARG A 203 -2.10 -3.23 15.73
C ARG A 203 -1.46 -2.06 15.00
N ALA A 204 -0.31 -1.59 15.47
CA ALA A 204 0.44 -0.52 14.80
C ALA A 204 0.85 -0.90 13.37
N ALA A 205 1.20 -2.16 13.13
CA ALA A 205 1.53 -2.66 11.80
C ALA A 205 0.27 -2.84 10.92
N GLU A 206 -0.84 -3.34 11.46
CA GLU A 206 -2.14 -3.38 10.78
C GLU A 206 -2.59 -1.98 10.35
N ASP A 207 -2.31 -0.97 11.18
CA ASP A 207 -2.68 0.42 10.98
C ASP A 207 -1.61 1.24 10.23
N GLY A 208 -0.53 0.60 9.78
CA GLY A 208 0.51 1.23 8.94
C GLY A 208 1.47 2.17 9.66
N LEU A 209 1.45 2.19 11.01
CA LEU A 209 2.34 3.04 11.79
C LEU A 209 3.75 2.46 11.97
N VAL A 210 3.91 1.15 11.82
CA VAL A 210 5.20 0.44 11.89
C VAL A 210 5.25 -0.66 10.83
N SER A 211 6.45 -1.07 10.44
CA SER A 211 6.66 -2.16 9.47
C SER A 211 6.84 -3.51 10.18
N TYR A 212 6.31 -4.59 9.60
CA TYR A 212 6.62 -5.96 10.03
C TYR A 212 8.07 -6.37 9.74
N TYR A 213 8.73 -5.65 8.84
CA TYR A 213 10.09 -5.92 8.40
C TYR A 213 10.93 -4.66 8.64
N GLY A 214 11.61 -4.63 9.77
CA GLY A 214 12.68 -3.67 10.04
C GLY A 214 13.96 -4.06 9.35
#